data_8b90b28441c8bbe87619b3c81befc6a8
#
_entry.id   8b90b28441c8bbe87619b3c81befc6a8
#
_cell.length_a   1.000
_cell.length_b   1.000
_cell.length_c   1.000
_cell.angle_alpha   90.00
_cell.angle_beta   90.00
_cell.angle_gamma   90.00
#
_symmetry.space_group_name_H-M   'P 1'
#
loop_
_entity.id
_entity.type
_entity.pdbx_description
1 polymer ?
#
loop_
_entity_poly.entity_id
_entity_poly.type
_entity_poly.pdbx_seq_one_letter_code
_entity_poly.pdbx_strand_id
1 'polypeptide(L)'
;MSSVLSGGDWAVILLYLLGVTGLGVVSRLRHRQDADEYLMAKRSMNWFVVALAVFATLFSTISFVSIPGEAYNFGLTMMAVALGQILFVPLGIWLFLRFFFAAPTFSAYEYLEKRYDRNCRRIAAVIFIMIRLFYTGGVFYAAAVIFESLAGWRPEATIVVIGLITLAYTFWGGIRAVIL
;
A
#
# COMPACT_ATOMS: atom_id res chain seq x y z
N MET A 1 -21.61 -4.77 -22.87
CA MET A 1 -22.22 -4.59 -21.54
C MET A 1 -22.21 -3.09 -21.26
N SER A 2 -23.38 -2.52 -20.96
CA SER A 2 -23.48 -1.11 -20.57
C SER A 2 -22.77 -0.91 -19.23
N SER A 3 -21.91 0.10 -19.13
CA SER A 3 -21.28 0.48 -17.86
C SER A 3 -22.36 0.74 -16.80
N VAL A 4 -22.24 0.14 -15.63
CA VAL A 4 -23.12 0.40 -14.47
C VAL A 4 -22.83 1.81 -13.90
N LEU A 5 -21.65 2.36 -14.20
CA LEU A 5 -21.21 3.66 -13.71
C LEU A 5 -21.94 4.81 -14.39
N SER A 6 -22.50 5.70 -13.56
CA SER A 6 -23.11 6.95 -13.99
C SER A 6 -22.07 8.04 -14.27
N GLY A 7 -22.48 9.15 -14.93
CA GLY A 7 -21.58 10.30 -15.12
C GLY A 7 -21.07 10.89 -13.79
N GLY A 8 -21.88 10.81 -12.71
CA GLY A 8 -21.47 11.24 -11.37
C GLY A 8 -20.35 10.39 -10.80
N ASP A 9 -20.38 9.08 -11.00
CA ASP A 9 -19.33 8.15 -10.51
C ASP A 9 -17.99 8.45 -11.20
N TRP A 10 -18.02 8.70 -12.50
CA TRP A 10 -16.83 9.11 -13.25
C TRP A 10 -16.25 10.45 -12.77
N ALA A 11 -17.11 11.41 -12.43
CA ALA A 11 -16.67 12.68 -11.88
C ALA A 11 -15.95 12.50 -10.53
N VAL A 12 -16.47 11.65 -9.64
CA VAL A 12 -15.84 11.32 -8.36
C VAL A 12 -14.48 10.64 -8.57
N ILE A 13 -14.39 9.66 -9.46
CA ILE A 13 -13.13 8.98 -9.79
C ILE A 13 -12.09 9.98 -10.31
N LEU A 14 -12.46 10.84 -11.24
CA LEU A 14 -11.56 11.84 -11.81
C LEU A 14 -11.11 12.86 -10.77
N LEU A 15 -12.01 13.36 -9.93
CA LEU A 15 -11.66 14.29 -8.84
C LEU A 15 -10.70 13.66 -7.84
N TYR A 16 -10.92 12.40 -7.48
CA TYR A 16 -10.00 11.65 -6.62
C TYR A 16 -8.61 11.51 -7.24
N LEU A 17 -8.52 11.07 -8.50
CA LEU A 17 -7.25 10.91 -9.21
C LEU A 17 -6.50 12.24 -9.37
N LEU A 18 -7.21 13.32 -9.68
CA LEU A 18 -6.63 14.67 -9.75
C LEU A 18 -6.16 15.14 -8.37
N GLY A 19 -6.90 14.86 -7.32
CA GLY A 19 -6.52 15.16 -5.95
C GLY A 19 -5.23 14.47 -5.53
N VAL A 20 -5.15 13.15 -5.73
CA VAL A 20 -3.97 12.36 -5.39
C VAL A 20 -2.74 12.77 -6.20
N THR A 21 -2.88 12.94 -7.51
CA THR A 21 -1.77 13.43 -8.37
C THR A 21 -1.36 14.85 -8.01
N GLY A 22 -2.31 15.72 -7.70
CA GLY A 22 -2.04 17.08 -7.23
C GLY A 22 -1.25 17.12 -5.93
N LEU A 23 -1.61 16.28 -4.95
CA LEU A 23 -0.85 16.14 -3.70
C LEU A 23 0.59 15.67 -3.97
N GLY A 24 0.79 14.72 -4.88
CA GLY A 24 2.12 14.26 -5.29
C GLY A 24 2.98 15.40 -5.86
N VAL A 25 2.41 16.19 -6.76
CA VAL A 25 3.10 17.36 -7.36
C VAL A 25 3.40 18.44 -6.32
N VAL A 26 2.44 18.79 -5.47
CA VAL A 26 2.61 19.79 -4.40
C VAL A 26 3.68 19.34 -3.39
N SER A 27 3.68 18.06 -3.03
CA SER A 27 4.70 17.48 -2.15
C SER A 27 6.10 17.65 -2.73
N ARG A 28 6.28 17.42 -4.04
CA ARG A 28 7.54 17.63 -4.73
C ARG A 28 7.99 19.10 -4.74
N LEU A 29 7.08 20.01 -5.00
CA LEU A 29 7.41 21.44 -5.12
C LEU A 29 7.79 22.08 -3.79
N ARG A 30 7.27 21.57 -2.68
CA ARG A 30 7.49 22.12 -1.34
C ARG A 30 8.74 21.61 -0.62
N HIS A 31 9.29 20.47 -1.06
CA HIS A 31 10.38 19.83 -0.32
C HIS A 31 11.55 19.48 -1.26
N ARG A 32 12.78 19.85 -0.85
CA ARG A 32 14.02 19.41 -1.51
C ARG A 32 14.12 17.89 -1.37
N GLN A 33 14.35 17.21 -2.48
CA GLN A 33 14.46 15.75 -2.55
C GLN A 33 15.87 15.30 -2.13
N ASP A 34 16.16 15.33 -0.84
CA ASP A 34 17.25 14.54 -0.30
C ASP A 34 16.79 13.07 -0.23
N ALA A 35 17.72 12.11 -0.37
CA ALA A 35 17.39 10.69 -0.33
C ALA A 35 16.68 10.28 0.97
N ASP A 36 17.04 10.88 2.10
CA ASP A 36 16.41 10.65 3.40
C ASP A 36 14.96 11.17 3.44
N GLU A 37 14.67 12.26 2.75
CA GLU A 37 13.32 12.80 2.66
C GLU A 37 12.45 11.93 1.74
N TYR A 38 13.02 11.47 0.62
CA TYR A 38 12.32 10.60 -0.31
C TYR A 38 11.95 9.24 0.31
N LEU A 39 12.86 8.64 1.08
CA LEU A 39 12.68 7.29 1.64
C LEU A 39 12.04 7.28 3.04
N MET A 40 12.24 8.32 3.84
CA MET A 40 11.88 8.32 5.27
C MET A 40 11.01 9.50 5.70
N ALA A 41 10.70 10.45 4.80
CA ALA A 41 10.02 11.72 5.13
C ALA A 41 10.66 12.43 6.34
N LYS A 42 11.99 12.30 6.51
CA LYS A 42 12.77 12.79 7.67
C LYS A 42 12.21 12.41 9.03
N ARG A 43 11.39 11.36 9.12
CA ARG A 43 10.68 10.93 10.35
C ARG A 43 9.84 12.07 11.00
N SER A 44 9.41 13.05 10.19
CA SER A 44 8.72 14.26 10.66
C SER A 44 7.20 14.22 10.51
N MET A 45 6.64 13.07 10.08
CA MET A 45 5.22 12.93 9.87
C MET A 45 4.45 12.84 11.18
N ASN A 46 3.27 13.48 11.23
CA ASN A 46 2.36 13.36 12.36
C ASN A 46 1.92 11.90 12.54
N TRP A 47 1.91 11.42 13.78
CA TRP A 47 1.55 10.04 14.10
C TRP A 47 0.16 9.65 13.60
N PHE A 48 -0.80 10.57 13.61
CA PHE A 48 -2.16 10.33 13.15
C PHE A 48 -2.22 10.08 11.63
N VAL A 49 -1.49 10.88 10.84
CA VAL A 49 -1.38 10.71 9.39
C VAL A 49 -0.72 9.37 9.05
N VAL A 50 0.34 9.01 9.77
CA VAL A 50 1.00 7.71 9.61
C VAL A 50 0.06 6.56 9.97
N ALA A 51 -0.71 6.68 11.05
CA ALA A 51 -1.70 5.68 11.44
C ALA A 51 -2.79 5.50 10.37
N LEU A 52 -3.29 6.60 9.79
CA LEU A 52 -4.24 6.54 8.66
C LEU A 52 -3.64 5.88 7.43
N ALA A 53 -2.39 6.18 7.09
CA ALA A 53 -1.69 5.57 5.96
C ALA A 53 -1.49 4.05 6.17
N VAL A 54 -1.12 3.63 7.38
CA VAL A 54 -1.03 2.20 7.73
C VAL A 54 -2.40 1.54 7.64
N PHE A 55 -3.44 2.16 8.17
CA PHE A 55 -4.82 1.65 8.05
C PHE A 55 -5.22 1.50 6.58
N ALA A 56 -5.03 2.52 5.75
CA ALA A 56 -5.35 2.48 4.33
C ALA A 56 -4.56 1.38 3.59
N THR A 57 -3.30 1.14 3.97
CA THR A 57 -2.46 0.08 3.40
C THR A 57 -2.98 -1.32 3.77
N LEU A 58 -3.47 -1.49 5.00
CA LEU A 58 -4.01 -2.77 5.46
C LEU A 58 -5.41 -3.02 4.93
N PHE A 59 -6.20 -1.97 4.76
CA PHE A 59 -7.57 -2.03 4.24
C PHE A 59 -7.58 -1.94 2.71
N SER A 60 -7.15 -3.03 2.07
CA SER A 60 -6.99 -3.09 0.61
C SER A 60 -8.34 -3.27 -0.12
N THR A 61 -8.32 -3.04 -1.44
CA THR A 61 -9.46 -3.34 -2.34
C THR A 61 -9.90 -4.80 -2.21
N ILE A 62 -8.94 -5.72 -2.07
CA ILE A 62 -9.22 -7.15 -1.85
C ILE A 62 -10.01 -7.34 -0.56
N SER A 63 -9.60 -6.70 0.54
CA SER A 63 -10.31 -6.78 1.82
C SER A 63 -11.73 -6.24 1.72
N PHE A 64 -11.93 -5.14 1.01
CA PHE A 64 -13.24 -4.52 0.82
C PHE A 64 -14.21 -5.43 0.06
N VAL A 65 -13.73 -6.19 -0.91
CA VAL A 65 -14.59 -7.11 -1.70
C VAL A 65 -14.69 -8.49 -1.05
N SER A 66 -13.56 -9.02 -0.55
CA SER A 66 -13.52 -10.40 -0.05
C SER A 66 -14.18 -10.56 1.32
N ILE A 67 -14.00 -9.60 2.25
CA ILE A 67 -14.55 -9.75 3.61
C ILE A 67 -16.08 -9.86 3.62
N PRO A 68 -16.85 -8.99 2.91
CA PRO A 68 -18.30 -9.17 2.82
C PRO A 68 -18.71 -10.48 2.14
N GLY A 69 -17.98 -10.86 1.07
CA GLY A 69 -18.24 -12.12 0.36
C GLY A 69 -18.01 -13.35 1.24
N GLU A 70 -16.94 -13.38 1.98
CA GLU A 70 -16.63 -14.42 2.96
C GLU A 70 -17.65 -14.47 4.09
N ALA A 71 -18.04 -13.29 4.61
CA ALA A 71 -19.06 -13.21 5.65
C ALA A 71 -20.43 -13.74 5.17
N TYR A 72 -20.77 -13.47 3.91
CA TYR A 72 -21.98 -13.99 3.30
C TYR A 72 -21.96 -15.52 3.16
N ASN A 73 -20.86 -16.09 2.70
CA ASN A 73 -20.73 -17.53 2.43
C ASN A 73 -20.47 -18.37 3.69
N PHE A 74 -19.68 -17.86 4.63
CA PHE A 74 -19.14 -18.61 5.78
C PHE A 74 -19.53 -18.01 7.13
N GLY A 75 -20.42 -17.02 7.14
CA GLY A 75 -20.90 -16.37 8.36
C GLY A 75 -19.77 -15.63 9.10
N LEU A 76 -19.78 -15.73 10.45
CA LEU A 76 -18.87 -14.98 11.32
C LEU A 76 -17.46 -15.56 11.45
N THR A 77 -17.06 -16.51 10.61
CA THR A 77 -15.72 -17.14 10.69
C THR A 77 -14.61 -16.12 10.58
N MET A 78 -14.77 -15.08 9.73
CA MET A 78 -13.80 -13.99 9.62
C MET A 78 -13.68 -13.11 10.88
N MET A 79 -14.69 -13.09 11.73
CA MET A 79 -14.60 -12.41 13.03
C MET A 79 -13.55 -13.04 13.94
N ALA A 80 -13.37 -14.36 13.90
CA ALA A 80 -12.32 -15.03 14.65
C ALA A 80 -10.91 -14.58 14.21
N VAL A 81 -10.72 -14.37 12.90
CA VAL A 81 -9.45 -13.84 12.36
C VAL A 81 -9.22 -12.41 12.84
N ALA A 82 -10.25 -11.56 12.79
CA ALA A 82 -10.16 -10.17 13.27
C ALA A 82 -9.85 -10.10 14.77
N LEU A 83 -10.50 -10.91 15.59
CA LEU A 83 -10.22 -11.01 17.02
C LEU A 83 -8.79 -11.50 17.29
N GLY A 84 -8.33 -12.49 16.52
CA GLY A 84 -6.93 -12.94 16.57
C GLY A 84 -5.95 -11.80 16.28
N GLN A 85 -6.19 -11.01 15.24
CA GLN A 85 -5.36 -9.85 14.92
C GLN A 85 -5.33 -8.82 16.05
N ILE A 86 -6.47 -8.48 16.65
CA ILE A 86 -6.55 -7.53 17.77
C ILE A 86 -5.70 -8.00 18.95
N LEU A 87 -5.67 -9.29 19.24
CA LEU A 87 -4.88 -9.87 20.32
C LEU A 87 -3.37 -9.91 19.99
N PHE A 88 -3.01 -10.22 18.73
CA PHE A 88 -1.62 -10.36 18.32
C PHE A 88 -0.92 -9.04 18.00
N VAL A 89 -1.64 -8.00 17.57
CA VAL A 89 -1.05 -6.71 17.23
C VAL A 89 -0.29 -6.07 18.41
N PRO A 90 -0.83 -5.96 19.64
CA PRO A 90 -0.09 -5.43 20.78
C PRO A 90 1.19 -6.22 21.10
N LEU A 91 1.13 -7.54 21.00
CA LEU A 91 2.29 -8.41 21.19
C LEU A 91 3.35 -8.18 20.12
N GLY A 92 2.94 -8.06 18.86
CA GLY A 92 3.82 -7.73 17.75
C GLY A 92 4.49 -6.36 17.91
N ILE A 93 3.73 -5.35 18.30
CA ILE A 93 4.25 -4.01 18.60
C ILE A 93 5.30 -4.08 19.71
N TRP A 94 4.98 -4.73 20.83
CA TRP A 94 5.89 -4.82 21.96
C TRP A 94 7.21 -5.55 21.62
N LEU A 95 7.14 -6.63 20.85
CA LEU A 95 8.28 -7.48 20.51
C LEU A 95 9.13 -6.87 19.37
N PHE A 96 8.50 -6.45 18.28
CA PHE A 96 9.20 -6.04 17.06
C PHE A 96 9.51 -4.54 17.03
N LEU A 97 8.54 -3.70 17.39
CA LEU A 97 8.72 -2.25 17.27
C LEU A 97 9.83 -1.77 18.21
N ARG A 98 9.82 -2.24 19.46
CA ARG A 98 10.86 -1.91 20.44
C ARG A 98 12.25 -2.32 19.97
N PHE A 99 12.35 -3.51 19.35
CA PHE A 99 13.60 -4.01 18.82
C PHE A 99 14.11 -3.17 17.65
N PHE A 100 13.25 -2.86 16.66
CA PHE A 100 13.65 -2.08 15.49
C PHE A 100 13.93 -0.61 15.81
N PHE A 101 13.25 -0.02 16.79
CA PHE A 101 13.58 1.33 17.25
C PHE A 101 14.92 1.42 17.97
N ALA A 102 15.33 0.38 18.67
CA ALA A 102 16.63 0.32 19.34
C ALA A 102 17.79 0.02 18.38
N ALA A 103 17.51 -0.58 17.22
CA ALA A 103 18.53 -0.93 16.24
C ALA A 103 18.89 0.31 15.39
N PRO A 104 20.18 0.69 15.29
CA PRO A 104 20.63 1.81 14.47
C PRO A 104 20.70 1.41 12.97
N THR A 105 19.57 0.99 12.41
CA THR A 105 19.46 0.49 11.04
C THR A 105 18.26 1.11 10.32
N PHE A 106 18.39 1.37 9.02
CA PHE A 106 17.32 1.91 8.19
C PHE A 106 16.30 0.85 7.78
N SER A 107 16.70 -0.43 7.79
CA SER A 107 15.83 -1.53 7.36
C SER A 107 16.21 -2.85 8.03
N ALA A 108 15.26 -3.80 8.04
CA ALA A 108 15.52 -5.17 8.49
C ALA A 108 16.64 -5.85 7.68
N TYR A 109 16.80 -5.50 6.42
CA TYR A 109 17.85 -6.05 5.56
C TYR A 109 19.24 -5.55 5.91
N GLU A 110 19.36 -4.29 6.33
CA GLU A 110 20.63 -3.74 6.85
C GLU A 110 21.00 -4.40 8.18
N TYR A 111 20.01 -4.69 9.03
CA TYR A 111 20.24 -5.46 10.24
C TYR A 111 20.79 -6.86 9.94
N LEU A 112 20.24 -7.55 8.93
CA LEU A 112 20.74 -8.85 8.51
C LEU A 112 22.19 -8.78 8.01
N GLU A 113 22.56 -7.73 7.26
CA GLU A 113 23.93 -7.53 6.81
C GLU A 113 24.91 -7.32 7.99
N LYS A 114 24.49 -6.50 8.97
CA LYS A 114 25.34 -6.22 10.16
C LYS A 114 25.50 -7.42 11.07
N ARG A 115 24.48 -8.29 11.14
CA ARG A 115 24.50 -9.46 12.04
C ARG A 115 25.11 -10.71 11.40
N TYR A 116 24.94 -10.90 10.12
CA TYR A 116 25.40 -12.08 9.40
C TYR A 116 26.41 -11.67 8.30
N ASP A 117 25.91 -11.43 7.08
CA ASP A 117 26.73 -11.01 5.95
C ASP A 117 25.92 -10.33 4.85
N ARG A 118 26.64 -9.82 3.84
CA ARG A 118 26.05 -9.18 2.67
C ARG A 118 25.23 -10.14 1.80
N ASN A 119 25.54 -11.42 1.78
CA ASN A 119 24.83 -12.41 0.99
C ASN A 119 23.47 -12.69 1.61
N CYS A 120 23.41 -12.80 2.93
CA CYS A 120 22.17 -12.92 3.69
C CYS A 120 21.20 -11.75 3.39
N ARG A 121 21.70 -10.51 3.41
CA ARG A 121 20.94 -9.33 3.00
C ARG A 121 20.40 -9.45 1.57
N ARG A 122 21.26 -9.85 0.60
CA ARG A 122 20.87 -9.97 -0.82
C ARG A 122 19.77 -11.01 -1.03
N ILE A 123 19.93 -12.19 -0.43
CA ILE A 123 18.94 -13.27 -0.54
C ILE A 123 17.59 -12.80 0.04
N ALA A 124 17.59 -12.24 1.24
CA ALA A 124 16.37 -11.75 1.88
C ALA A 124 15.69 -10.63 1.04
N ALA A 125 16.48 -9.72 0.46
CA ALA A 125 15.96 -8.66 -0.41
C ALA A 125 15.34 -9.23 -1.70
N VAL A 126 16.00 -10.19 -2.35
CA VAL A 126 15.46 -10.84 -3.56
C VAL A 126 14.15 -11.56 -3.26
N ILE A 127 14.10 -12.35 -2.17
CA ILE A 127 12.88 -13.04 -1.75
C ILE A 127 11.74 -12.03 -1.51
N PHE A 128 12.04 -10.95 -0.80
CA PHE A 128 11.04 -9.89 -0.56
C PHE A 128 10.53 -9.25 -1.85
N ILE A 129 11.43 -8.91 -2.77
CA ILE A 129 11.06 -8.31 -4.06
C ILE A 129 10.14 -9.25 -4.83
N MET A 130 10.48 -10.54 -4.90
CA MET A 130 9.65 -11.54 -5.58
C MET A 130 8.26 -11.64 -4.97
N ILE A 131 8.17 -11.77 -3.64
CA ILE A 131 6.88 -11.81 -2.93
C ILE A 131 6.06 -10.55 -3.21
N ARG A 132 6.71 -9.37 -3.18
CA ARG A 132 6.04 -8.09 -3.45
C ARG A 132 5.55 -7.96 -4.88
N LEU A 133 6.30 -8.42 -5.86
CA LEU A 133 5.87 -8.42 -7.26
C LEU A 133 4.60 -9.26 -7.45
N PHE A 134 4.58 -10.49 -6.92
CA PHE A 134 3.39 -11.33 -6.99
C PHE A 134 2.19 -10.73 -6.26
N TYR A 135 2.41 -10.21 -5.05
CA TYR A 135 1.36 -9.55 -4.28
C TYR A 135 0.78 -8.34 -5.01
N THR A 136 1.64 -7.46 -5.53
CA THR A 136 1.21 -6.25 -6.25
C THR A 136 0.45 -6.62 -7.54
N GLY A 137 0.93 -7.64 -8.26
CA GLY A 137 0.22 -8.19 -9.42
C GLY A 137 -1.19 -8.67 -9.06
N GLY A 138 -1.34 -9.39 -7.95
CA GLY A 138 -2.64 -9.82 -7.44
C GLY A 138 -3.58 -8.67 -7.09
N VAL A 139 -3.06 -7.60 -6.45
CA VAL A 139 -3.84 -6.40 -6.13
C VAL A 139 -4.32 -5.68 -7.40
N PHE A 140 -3.45 -5.51 -8.40
CA PHE A 140 -3.83 -4.90 -9.67
C PHE A 140 -4.85 -5.73 -10.44
N TYR A 141 -4.69 -7.05 -10.43
CA TYR A 141 -5.66 -7.95 -11.06
C TYR A 141 -7.03 -7.87 -10.38
N ALA A 142 -7.08 -7.88 -9.04
CA ALA A 142 -8.33 -7.73 -8.30
C ALA A 142 -9.04 -6.41 -8.62
N ALA A 143 -8.29 -5.30 -8.67
CA ALA A 143 -8.84 -4.01 -9.08
C ALA A 143 -9.37 -4.04 -10.52
N ALA A 144 -8.65 -4.69 -11.44
CA ALA A 144 -9.03 -4.78 -12.84
C ALA A 144 -10.34 -5.58 -13.03
N VAL A 145 -10.53 -6.68 -12.30
CA VAL A 145 -11.77 -7.47 -12.34
C VAL A 145 -12.98 -6.65 -11.85
N ILE A 146 -12.79 -5.81 -10.82
CA ILE A 146 -13.85 -4.91 -10.35
C ILE A 146 -14.20 -3.88 -11.44
N PHE A 147 -13.21 -3.25 -12.06
CA PHE A 147 -13.43 -2.30 -13.15
C PHE A 147 -14.06 -2.94 -14.38
N GLU A 148 -13.71 -4.18 -14.70
CA GLU A 148 -14.37 -4.93 -15.77
C GLU A 148 -15.86 -5.09 -15.49
N SER A 149 -16.22 -5.49 -14.26
CA SER A 149 -17.62 -5.69 -13.87
C SER A 149 -18.44 -4.41 -13.82
N LEU A 150 -17.83 -3.27 -13.44
CA LEU A 150 -18.54 -2.00 -13.26
C LEU A 150 -18.50 -1.10 -14.51
N ALA A 151 -17.36 -1.01 -15.17
CA ALA A 151 -17.12 -0.10 -16.28
C ALA A 151 -17.06 -0.80 -17.64
N GLY A 152 -16.98 -2.13 -17.66
CA GLY A 152 -16.81 -2.92 -18.88
C GLY A 152 -15.43 -2.79 -19.53
N TRP A 153 -14.43 -2.29 -18.80
CA TRP A 153 -13.07 -2.15 -19.31
C TRP A 153 -12.35 -3.50 -19.35
N ARG A 154 -11.49 -3.68 -20.34
CA ARG A 154 -10.64 -4.87 -20.38
C ARG A 154 -9.65 -4.85 -19.23
N PRO A 155 -9.45 -5.98 -18.50
CA PRO A 155 -8.55 -6.05 -17.35
C PRO A 155 -7.13 -5.59 -17.67
N GLU A 156 -6.61 -5.93 -18.84
CA GLU A 156 -5.26 -5.56 -19.27
C GLU A 156 -5.11 -4.03 -19.38
N ALA A 157 -6.09 -3.35 -19.98
CA ALA A 157 -6.09 -1.90 -20.11
C ALA A 157 -6.16 -1.21 -18.74
N THR A 158 -7.00 -1.73 -17.84
CA THR A 158 -7.16 -1.23 -16.48
C THR A 158 -5.85 -1.36 -15.69
N ILE A 159 -5.17 -2.50 -15.75
CA ILE A 159 -3.88 -2.72 -15.07
C ILE A 159 -2.84 -1.71 -15.57
N VAL A 160 -2.75 -1.50 -16.88
CA VAL A 160 -1.79 -0.55 -17.45
C VAL A 160 -2.09 0.89 -17.00
N VAL A 161 -3.35 1.31 -17.05
CA VAL A 161 -3.76 2.67 -16.66
C VAL A 161 -3.50 2.92 -15.17
N ILE A 162 -3.96 2.03 -14.29
CA ILE A 162 -3.73 2.14 -12.84
C ILE A 162 -2.24 2.10 -12.53
N GLY A 163 -1.50 1.20 -13.17
CA GLY A 163 -0.05 1.07 -12.99
C GLY A 163 0.70 2.33 -13.38
N LEU A 164 0.38 2.94 -14.54
CA LEU A 164 1.01 4.19 -14.98
C LEU A 164 0.70 5.35 -14.05
N ILE A 165 -0.54 5.50 -13.60
CA ILE A 165 -0.94 6.54 -12.65
C ILE A 165 -0.17 6.36 -11.33
N THR A 166 -0.13 5.13 -10.81
CA THR A 166 0.58 4.80 -9.56
C THR A 166 2.07 5.09 -9.66
N LEU A 167 2.71 4.70 -10.76
CA LEU A 167 4.11 4.99 -11.03
C LEU A 167 4.37 6.50 -11.12
N ALA A 168 3.50 7.24 -11.80
CA ALA A 168 3.66 8.66 -11.98
C ALA A 168 3.65 9.41 -10.64
N TYR A 169 2.62 9.23 -9.80
CA TYR A 169 2.57 9.97 -8.53
C TYR A 169 3.63 9.50 -7.54
N THR A 170 3.99 8.21 -7.53
CA THR A 170 5.06 7.68 -6.67
C THR A 170 6.43 8.22 -7.07
N PHE A 171 6.71 8.24 -8.39
CA PHE A 171 7.96 8.77 -8.91
C PHE A 171 8.15 10.26 -8.58
N TRP A 172 7.08 11.04 -8.69
CA TRP A 172 7.17 12.47 -8.41
C TRP A 172 7.11 12.84 -6.93
N GLY A 173 6.40 12.10 -6.13
CA GLY A 173 6.11 12.49 -4.75
C GLY A 173 6.88 11.75 -3.66
N GLY A 174 7.54 10.64 -3.97
CA GLY A 174 8.21 9.79 -2.99
C GLY A 174 7.27 9.24 -1.92
N ILE A 175 7.83 8.76 -0.81
CA ILE A 175 7.05 8.14 0.27
C ILE A 175 6.08 9.13 0.94
N ARG A 176 6.43 10.41 0.97
CA ARG A 176 5.58 11.45 1.60
C ARG A 176 4.26 11.64 0.85
N ALA A 177 4.28 11.60 -0.48
CA ALA A 177 3.07 11.67 -1.30
C ALA A 177 2.21 10.40 -1.20
N VAL A 178 2.83 9.27 -0.86
CA VAL A 178 2.12 8.00 -0.66
C VAL A 178 1.42 7.96 0.72
N ILE A 179 1.98 8.68 1.72
CA ILE A 179 1.43 8.73 3.08
C ILE A 179 0.30 9.78 3.21
N LEU A 180 0.37 10.88 2.47
CA LEU A 180 -0.62 11.97 2.48
C LEU A 180 -1.86 11.64 1.66
#